data_f06d0b39876cb0f26bfd872feb064795
#
_entry.id   f06d0b39876cb0f26bfd872feb064795
#
_cell.length_a   1.000
_cell.length_b   1.000
_cell.length_c   1.000
_cell.angle_alpha   90.00
_cell.angle_beta   90.00
_cell.angle_gamma   90.00
#
_symmetry.space_group_name_H-M   'P 1'
#
loop_
_entity.id
_entity.type
_entity.pdbx_description
1 polymer ?
#
loop_
_entity_poly.entity_id
_entity_poly.type
_entity_poly.pdbx_seq_one_letter_code
_entity_poly.pdbx_strand_id
1 'polypeptide(L)'
;MKNLKIKKLLAVAVAGILTVGLVACGSSNSDSAKSDTASGSDAASGSYRTLDEIKEDGTINIGVFSDKNPFGYVDENGEYQGYDVYFANRLAKDLGVKVNFVSTEAANRIEYLQTGKVDIILANFTVTEERAQEVDFALPYMNVALGVVSREDNVIKSLDNWNKDDSIIIISGTTAETYLTENYPDIPLQKFDSYATAKEAFQNGTSVAWANDNTEVIAFALQNKGYTV
;
A
#
# COMPACT_ATOMS: atom_id res chain seq x y z
N MET A 1 45.79 -4.81 31.47
CA MET A 1 46.02 -3.82 32.54
C MET A 1 45.22 -2.56 32.24
N LYS A 2 44.44 -2.13 33.23
CA LYS A 2 43.82 -0.81 33.48
C LYS A 2 42.60 -0.49 32.64
N ASN A 3 41.44 -0.69 33.21
CA ASN A 3 40.58 0.11 34.14
C ASN A 3 39.64 1.04 33.35
N LEU A 4 38.36 0.68 33.22
CA LEU A 4 37.21 0.94 34.09
C LEU A 4 37.11 2.39 34.59
N LYS A 5 36.08 3.12 34.07
CA LYS A 5 35.31 4.09 34.91
C LYS A 5 33.89 4.24 34.44
N ILE A 6 33.00 3.65 35.21
CA ILE A 6 31.58 3.92 35.38
C ILE A 6 31.42 5.32 35.95
N LYS A 7 30.51 6.14 35.41
CA LYS A 7 29.90 7.21 36.23
C LYS A 7 28.37 7.22 36.04
N LYS A 8 27.79 7.17 37.21
CA LYS A 8 26.39 7.03 37.57
C LYS A 8 25.59 8.32 37.41
N LEU A 9 24.27 8.11 37.20
CA LEU A 9 23.09 8.79 37.77
C LEU A 9 22.98 10.32 37.73
N LEU A 10 21.85 10.81 37.19
CA LEU A 10 20.95 11.67 37.95
C LEU A 10 19.50 11.51 37.44
N ALA A 11 18.65 10.99 38.32
CA ALA A 11 17.19 11.05 38.22
C ALA A 11 16.74 12.40 38.77
N VAL A 12 15.83 13.08 38.06
CA VAL A 12 15.06 14.19 38.64
C VAL A 12 13.58 13.89 38.44
N ALA A 13 12.94 13.55 39.54
CA ALA A 13 11.49 13.54 39.69
C ALA A 13 11.01 14.96 39.99
N VAL A 14 10.01 15.44 39.30
CA VAL A 14 9.21 16.60 39.72
C VAL A 14 7.74 16.20 39.72
N ALA A 15 7.22 16.13 40.94
CA ALA A 15 5.81 15.93 41.28
C ALA A 15 5.13 17.30 41.54
N GLY A 16 3.82 17.34 41.31
CA GLY A 16 2.90 18.36 41.83
C GLY A 16 2.36 19.26 40.74
N ILE A 17 1.09 19.59 40.61
CA ILE A 17 0.06 19.89 41.60
C ILE A 17 -1.30 19.78 40.90
N LEU A 18 -2.27 19.09 41.54
CA LEU A 18 -3.71 19.17 41.27
C LEU A 18 -4.25 20.55 41.73
N THR A 19 -5.08 21.18 40.90
CA THR A 19 -6.04 22.16 41.39
C THR A 19 -7.43 21.83 40.88
N VAL A 20 -8.26 21.41 41.82
CA VAL A 20 -9.71 21.24 41.70
C VAL A 20 -10.33 22.64 41.87
N GLY A 21 -11.15 23.05 40.92
CA GLY A 21 -11.98 24.23 41.00
C GLY A 21 -13.44 23.88 40.72
N LEU A 22 -14.18 23.56 41.79
CA LEU A 22 -15.65 23.54 41.79
C LEU A 22 -16.16 24.99 41.91
N VAL A 23 -17.03 25.42 41.03
CA VAL A 23 -18.00 26.48 41.32
C VAL A 23 -19.38 26.02 40.87
N ALA A 24 -20.30 26.08 41.81
CA ALA A 24 -21.66 25.62 41.72
C ALA A 24 -22.64 26.77 41.47
N CYS A 25 -23.80 26.38 40.92
CA CYS A 25 -25.16 26.92 41.08
C CYS A 25 -25.55 28.26 40.47
N GLY A 26 -26.57 28.22 39.68
CA GLY A 26 -27.50 29.31 39.36
C GLY A 26 -28.67 28.83 38.49
N SER A 27 -29.83 28.76 39.08
CA SER A 27 -31.14 28.20 38.65
C SER A 27 -31.81 28.89 37.48
N SER A 28 -32.59 28.09 36.77
CA SER A 28 -33.99 28.22 36.34
C SER A 28 -34.32 28.63 34.90
N ASN A 29 -35.07 27.78 34.33
CA ASN A 29 -36.32 27.76 33.55
C ASN A 29 -36.22 27.38 32.06
N SER A 30 -36.77 26.17 31.85
CA SER A 30 -37.70 25.68 30.81
C SER A 30 -37.68 26.32 29.40
N ASP A 31 -37.35 25.53 28.34
CA ASP A 31 -38.36 24.93 27.48
C ASP A 31 -37.76 23.93 26.48
N SER A 32 -38.61 22.94 26.18
CA SER A 32 -38.48 21.83 25.27
C SER A 32 -37.73 22.05 23.95
N ALA A 33 -36.82 21.13 23.55
CA ALA A 33 -37.03 20.31 22.36
C ALA A 33 -35.80 19.45 22.00
N LYS A 34 -36.08 18.20 21.77
CA LYS A 34 -35.44 17.20 20.94
C LYS A 34 -33.97 16.85 21.18
N SER A 35 -33.84 15.73 21.81
CA SER A 35 -32.77 14.75 21.74
C SER A 35 -32.54 14.34 20.29
N ASP A 36 -31.37 14.65 19.75
CA ASP A 36 -30.72 13.87 18.71
C ASP A 36 -29.36 13.46 19.24
N THR A 37 -29.34 12.24 19.76
CA THR A 37 -28.13 11.57 20.19
C THR A 37 -27.42 11.08 18.94
N ALA A 38 -26.55 11.88 18.37
CA ALA A 38 -25.55 11.40 17.41
C ALA A 38 -24.35 10.91 18.23
N SER A 39 -24.28 9.61 18.41
CA SER A 39 -23.08 8.92 18.88
C SER A 39 -22.05 9.00 17.74
N GLY A 40 -21.23 10.03 17.77
CA GLY A 40 -20.08 10.15 16.88
C GLY A 40 -18.97 9.27 17.40
N SER A 41 -18.72 8.16 16.74
CA SER A 41 -17.44 7.49 16.78
C SER A 41 -16.46 8.37 16.01
N ASP A 42 -15.59 9.09 16.73
CA ASP A 42 -14.41 9.73 16.15
C ASP A 42 -13.40 8.65 15.69
N ALA A 43 -13.70 8.02 14.57
CA ALA A 43 -12.67 7.48 13.71
C ALA A 43 -11.95 8.70 13.11
N ALA A 44 -10.63 8.74 13.19
CA ALA A 44 -9.81 9.76 12.57
C ALA A 44 -10.16 9.85 11.07
N SER A 45 -11.09 10.73 10.73
CA SER A 45 -11.52 11.02 9.37
C SER A 45 -10.40 11.82 8.72
N GLY A 46 -9.56 11.14 7.95
CA GLY A 46 -8.73 11.82 6.98
C GLY A 46 -9.64 12.69 6.12
N SER A 47 -9.29 13.96 5.98
CA SER A 47 -10.08 14.87 5.16
C SER A 47 -9.92 14.52 3.70
N TYR A 48 -10.89 13.80 3.13
CA TYR A 48 -10.96 13.57 1.69
C TYR A 48 -11.22 14.89 0.99
N ARG A 49 -10.44 15.19 -0.05
CA ARG A 49 -10.70 16.35 -0.89
C ARG A 49 -11.78 16.02 -1.91
N THR A 50 -12.74 16.92 -2.07
CA THR A 50 -13.74 16.88 -3.13
C THR A 50 -13.10 17.22 -4.48
N LEU A 51 -13.78 16.88 -5.56
CA LEU A 51 -13.32 17.24 -6.91
C LEU A 51 -13.20 18.76 -7.11
N ASP A 52 -14.08 19.55 -6.48
CA ASP A 52 -14.03 21.00 -6.58
C ASP A 52 -12.82 21.56 -5.83
N GLU A 53 -12.49 21.04 -4.64
CA GLU A 53 -11.28 21.42 -3.90
C GLU A 53 -10.01 21.03 -4.67
N ILE A 54 -9.95 19.85 -5.30
CA ILE A 54 -8.82 19.44 -6.16
C ILE A 54 -8.64 20.41 -7.33
N LYS A 55 -9.74 20.84 -7.96
CA LYS A 55 -9.69 21.81 -9.06
C LYS A 55 -9.30 23.20 -8.62
N GLU A 56 -9.77 23.64 -7.44
CA GLU A 56 -9.42 24.93 -6.85
C GLU A 56 -7.93 24.97 -6.48
N ASP A 57 -7.40 23.90 -5.87
CA ASP A 57 -5.98 23.75 -5.54
C ASP A 57 -5.11 23.63 -6.81
N GLY A 58 -5.68 23.21 -7.93
CA GLY A 58 -4.96 23.01 -9.20
C GLY A 58 -4.00 21.83 -9.18
N THR A 59 -4.11 20.93 -8.21
CA THR A 59 -3.22 19.78 -8.04
C THR A 59 -3.98 18.57 -7.50
N ILE A 60 -3.74 17.39 -8.10
CA ILE A 60 -4.24 16.09 -7.65
C ILE A 60 -3.09 15.21 -7.16
N ASN A 61 -3.24 14.59 -5.98
CA ASN A 61 -2.29 13.64 -5.43
C ASN A 61 -2.64 12.23 -5.89
N ILE A 62 -1.77 11.59 -6.65
CA ILE A 62 -2.03 10.25 -7.19
C ILE A 62 -0.95 9.28 -6.69
N GLY A 63 -1.38 8.23 -5.98
CA GLY A 63 -0.52 7.14 -5.56
C GLY A 63 -0.21 6.22 -6.73
N VAL A 64 1.07 6.05 -7.05
CA VAL A 64 1.59 5.17 -8.09
C VAL A 64 2.76 4.36 -7.56
N PHE A 65 3.06 3.22 -8.16
CA PHE A 65 4.33 2.54 -7.90
C PHE A 65 5.51 3.35 -8.45
N SER A 66 6.67 3.21 -7.81
CA SER A 66 7.93 3.84 -8.25
C SER A 66 8.99 2.82 -8.68
N ASP A 67 8.70 1.51 -8.57
CA ASP A 67 9.64 0.41 -8.78
C ASP A 67 9.05 -0.79 -9.56
N LYS A 68 7.81 -0.64 -10.09
CA LYS A 68 7.09 -1.68 -10.83
C LYS A 68 7.04 -1.39 -12.35
N ASN A 69 8.17 -1.52 -13.04
CA ASN A 69 8.24 -1.41 -14.50
C ASN A 69 7.55 -2.63 -15.16
N PRO A 70 6.62 -2.46 -16.12
CA PRO A 70 6.29 -1.24 -16.89
C PRO A 70 5.08 -0.42 -16.39
N PHE A 71 4.56 -0.67 -15.19
CA PHE A 71 3.30 -0.05 -14.72
C PHE A 71 3.50 1.31 -14.07
N GLY A 72 4.33 1.38 -13.01
CA GLY A 72 4.74 2.61 -12.37
C GLY A 72 6.18 2.47 -11.90
N TYR A 73 7.07 3.31 -12.39
CA TYR A 73 8.47 3.31 -12.04
C TYR A 73 9.09 4.70 -12.21
N VAL A 74 10.22 4.92 -11.56
CA VAL A 74 11.04 6.14 -11.74
C VAL A 74 12.18 5.82 -12.65
N ASP A 75 12.36 6.63 -13.68
CA ASP A 75 13.45 6.48 -14.65
C ASP A 75 14.78 7.06 -14.14
N GLU A 76 15.83 6.99 -14.97
CA GLU A 76 17.19 7.47 -14.65
C GLU A 76 17.24 8.99 -14.40
N ASN A 77 16.26 9.75 -14.88
CA ASN A 77 16.16 11.19 -14.70
C ASN A 77 15.36 11.55 -13.44
N GLY A 78 14.82 10.56 -12.71
CA GLY A 78 13.98 10.77 -11.55
C GLY A 78 12.51 11.03 -11.91
N GLU A 79 12.09 10.79 -13.16
CA GLU A 79 10.74 11.03 -13.64
C GLU A 79 9.87 9.78 -13.55
N TYR A 80 8.63 9.95 -13.11
CA TYR A 80 7.66 8.86 -13.08
C TYR A 80 7.24 8.46 -14.49
N GLN A 81 7.27 7.16 -14.77
CA GLN A 81 6.97 6.54 -16.05
C GLN A 81 6.07 5.32 -15.86
N GLY A 82 5.41 4.89 -16.94
CA GLY A 82 4.68 3.63 -16.99
C GLY A 82 3.20 3.78 -17.31
N TYR A 83 2.55 2.62 -17.36
CA TYR A 83 1.15 2.50 -17.76
C TYR A 83 0.20 3.27 -16.85
N ASP A 84 0.33 3.09 -15.53
CA ASP A 84 -0.48 3.78 -14.53
C ASP A 84 -0.20 5.28 -14.51
N VAL A 85 1.06 5.66 -14.71
CA VAL A 85 1.51 7.06 -14.79
C VAL A 85 0.93 7.76 -16.03
N TYR A 86 0.79 7.05 -17.15
CA TYR A 86 0.10 7.57 -18.33
C TYR A 86 -1.36 7.92 -18.02
N PHE A 87 -2.09 7.01 -17.35
CA PHE A 87 -3.47 7.28 -16.95
C PHE A 87 -3.57 8.45 -15.97
N ALA A 88 -2.66 8.52 -14.99
CA ALA A 88 -2.60 9.63 -14.03
C ALA A 88 -2.43 10.99 -14.73
N ASN A 89 -1.47 11.08 -15.62
CA ASN A 89 -1.23 12.30 -16.41
C ASN A 89 -2.43 12.67 -17.30
N ARG A 90 -3.08 11.66 -17.89
CA ARG A 90 -4.26 11.87 -18.72
C ARG A 90 -5.43 12.39 -17.91
N LEU A 91 -5.67 11.79 -16.74
CA LEU A 91 -6.74 12.22 -15.83
C LEU A 91 -6.53 13.66 -15.37
N ALA A 92 -5.33 14.00 -14.90
CA ALA A 92 -5.02 15.36 -14.47
C ALA A 92 -5.20 16.39 -15.59
N LYS A 93 -4.78 16.04 -16.82
CA LYS A 93 -4.99 16.88 -17.99
C LYS A 93 -6.48 17.11 -18.27
N ASP A 94 -7.30 16.05 -18.18
CA ASP A 94 -8.75 16.15 -18.45
C ASP A 94 -9.46 16.94 -17.34
N LEU A 95 -8.95 16.93 -16.10
CA LEU A 95 -9.42 17.75 -14.99
C LEU A 95 -8.89 19.19 -15.00
N GLY A 96 -7.86 19.48 -15.80
CA GLY A 96 -7.22 20.80 -15.85
C GLY A 96 -6.31 21.10 -14.66
N VAL A 97 -5.77 20.08 -13.99
CA VAL A 97 -4.89 20.18 -12.80
C VAL A 97 -3.51 19.57 -13.06
N LYS A 98 -2.57 19.78 -12.14
CA LYS A 98 -1.25 19.13 -12.15
C LYS A 98 -1.30 17.84 -11.33
N VAL A 99 -0.50 16.83 -11.71
CA VAL A 99 -0.27 15.65 -10.89
C VAL A 99 0.83 15.91 -9.88
N ASN A 100 0.58 15.52 -8.63
CA ASN A 100 1.61 15.26 -7.63
C ASN A 100 1.66 13.74 -7.41
N PHE A 101 2.72 13.10 -7.89
CA PHE A 101 2.92 11.67 -7.70
C PHE A 101 3.36 11.35 -6.28
N VAL A 102 2.71 10.36 -5.67
CA VAL A 102 3.07 9.82 -4.36
C VAL A 102 3.49 8.36 -4.55
N SER A 103 4.76 8.07 -4.28
CA SER A 103 5.23 6.68 -4.29
C SER A 103 4.46 5.85 -3.27
N THR A 104 3.93 4.71 -3.69
CA THR A 104 3.17 3.81 -2.84
C THR A 104 3.67 2.37 -2.99
N GLU A 105 3.47 1.60 -1.94
CA GLU A 105 3.63 0.16 -1.91
C GLU A 105 2.27 -0.53 -1.94
N ALA A 106 2.22 -1.80 -2.34
CA ALA A 106 0.95 -2.49 -2.50
C ALA A 106 0.14 -2.60 -1.19
N ALA A 107 0.81 -2.77 -0.06
CA ALA A 107 0.18 -2.85 1.26
C ALA A 107 -0.43 -1.52 1.73
N ASN A 108 0.12 -0.38 1.27
CA ASN A 108 -0.25 0.94 1.78
C ASN A 108 -1.39 1.62 1.00
N ARG A 109 -1.89 1.01 -0.09
CA ARG A 109 -2.86 1.64 -1.01
C ARG A 109 -4.15 2.06 -0.33
N ILE A 110 -4.74 1.20 0.52
CA ILE A 110 -5.97 1.50 1.26
C ILE A 110 -5.70 2.61 2.28
N GLU A 111 -4.67 2.47 3.10
CA GLU A 111 -4.30 3.46 4.12
C GLU A 111 -4.08 4.85 3.52
N TYR A 112 -3.39 4.95 2.39
CA TYR A 112 -3.12 6.24 1.76
C TYR A 112 -4.38 6.94 1.24
N LEU A 113 -5.38 6.17 0.78
CA LEU A 113 -6.70 6.70 0.46
C LEU A 113 -7.43 7.14 1.73
N GLN A 114 -7.54 6.25 2.73
CA GLN A 114 -8.30 6.51 3.97
C GLN A 114 -7.74 7.67 4.79
N THR A 115 -6.44 7.91 4.73
CA THR A 115 -5.79 9.03 5.44
C THR A 115 -5.75 10.33 4.64
N GLY A 116 -6.23 10.34 3.40
CA GLY A 116 -6.17 11.51 2.52
C GLY A 116 -4.74 11.87 2.08
N LYS A 117 -3.78 10.94 2.20
CA LYS A 117 -2.42 11.13 1.70
C LYS A 117 -2.40 11.22 0.17
N VAL A 118 -3.33 10.55 -0.47
CA VAL A 118 -3.60 10.63 -1.90
C VAL A 118 -5.09 10.78 -2.16
N ASP A 119 -5.44 11.39 -3.27
CA ASP A 119 -6.84 11.51 -3.73
C ASP A 119 -7.27 10.26 -4.51
N ILE A 120 -6.34 9.65 -5.24
CA ILE A 120 -6.58 8.46 -6.07
C ILE A 120 -5.37 7.53 -6.00
N ILE A 121 -5.62 6.23 -6.21
CA ILE A 121 -4.60 5.21 -6.46
C ILE A 121 -4.69 4.73 -7.90
N LEU A 122 -3.58 4.82 -8.63
CA LEU A 122 -3.32 4.18 -9.92
C LEU A 122 -2.05 3.33 -9.79
N ALA A 123 -2.19 2.14 -9.19
CA ALA A 123 -1.08 1.27 -8.84
C ALA A 123 -1.51 -0.21 -8.90
N ASN A 124 -1.93 -0.68 -10.10
CA ASN A 124 -2.43 -2.05 -10.32
C ASN A 124 -3.36 -2.53 -9.19
N PHE A 125 -4.31 -1.69 -8.79
CA PHE A 125 -5.15 -1.97 -7.63
C PHE A 125 -6.37 -2.80 -8.04
N THR A 126 -6.22 -4.12 -8.00
CA THR A 126 -7.27 -5.09 -8.35
C THR A 126 -8.48 -4.95 -7.43
N VAL A 127 -9.66 -4.89 -8.01
CA VAL A 127 -10.95 -4.91 -7.30
C VAL A 127 -11.13 -6.29 -6.65
N THR A 128 -11.36 -6.32 -5.34
CA THR A 128 -11.80 -7.50 -4.59
C THR A 128 -12.96 -7.10 -3.69
N GLU A 129 -13.77 -8.06 -3.26
CA GLU A 129 -14.89 -7.79 -2.35
C GLU A 129 -14.41 -7.16 -1.03
N GLU A 130 -13.29 -7.64 -0.50
CA GLU A 130 -12.67 -7.11 0.72
C GLU A 130 -12.28 -5.64 0.53
N ARG A 131 -11.53 -5.32 -0.53
CA ARG A 131 -11.08 -3.95 -0.80
C ARG A 131 -12.23 -2.99 -1.12
N ALA A 132 -13.29 -3.49 -1.77
CA ALA A 132 -14.49 -2.70 -2.06
C ALA A 132 -15.33 -2.35 -0.82
N GLN A 133 -15.08 -2.98 0.33
CA GLN A 133 -15.65 -2.58 1.63
C GLN A 133 -14.90 -1.41 2.26
N GLU A 134 -13.65 -1.17 1.82
CA GLU A 134 -12.76 -0.16 2.40
C GLU A 134 -12.64 1.10 1.54
N VAL A 135 -12.73 0.96 0.21
CA VAL A 135 -12.54 2.06 -0.75
C VAL A 135 -13.43 1.88 -1.98
N ASP A 136 -13.75 2.98 -2.64
CA ASP A 136 -14.47 2.98 -3.90
C ASP A 136 -13.55 2.73 -5.10
N PHE A 137 -14.07 2.03 -6.10
CA PHE A 137 -13.37 1.76 -7.35
C PHE A 137 -14.07 2.42 -8.54
N ALA A 138 -13.29 3.01 -9.43
CA ALA A 138 -13.74 3.45 -10.75
C ALA A 138 -13.88 2.25 -11.73
N LEU A 139 -14.24 2.53 -12.97
CA LEU A 139 -14.25 1.50 -14.01
C LEU A 139 -12.84 0.91 -14.20
N PRO A 140 -12.73 -0.42 -14.36
CA PRO A 140 -11.45 -1.05 -14.56
C PRO A 140 -10.82 -0.63 -15.89
N TYR A 141 -9.53 -0.33 -15.87
CA TYR A 141 -8.75 0.05 -17.05
C TYR A 141 -7.82 -1.08 -17.52
N MET A 142 -7.78 -2.21 -16.79
CA MET A 142 -6.99 -3.39 -17.14
C MET A 142 -7.59 -4.65 -16.49
N ASN A 143 -7.50 -5.78 -17.17
CA ASN A 143 -7.80 -7.10 -16.61
C ASN A 143 -6.49 -7.84 -16.34
N VAL A 144 -6.40 -8.46 -15.17
CA VAL A 144 -5.24 -9.25 -14.74
C VAL A 144 -5.70 -10.62 -14.22
N ALA A 145 -4.78 -11.57 -14.24
CA ALA A 145 -4.88 -12.86 -13.55
C ALA A 145 -3.61 -13.07 -12.74
N LEU A 146 -3.61 -14.01 -11.81
CA LEU A 146 -2.39 -14.42 -11.13
C LEU A 146 -1.53 -15.28 -12.05
N GLY A 147 -0.21 -15.12 -11.94
CA GLY A 147 0.79 -15.90 -12.63
C GLY A 147 1.96 -16.24 -11.72
N VAL A 148 2.71 -17.26 -12.09
CA VAL A 148 3.93 -17.66 -11.40
C VAL A 148 5.05 -17.72 -12.41
N VAL A 149 6.13 -16.97 -12.19
CA VAL A 149 7.34 -17.07 -12.97
C VAL A 149 8.35 -17.94 -12.24
N SER A 150 9.04 -18.80 -13.00
CA SER A 150 10.10 -19.67 -12.53
C SER A 150 11.25 -19.71 -13.52
N ARG A 151 12.36 -20.34 -13.16
CA ARG A 151 13.49 -20.54 -14.09
C ARG A 151 13.13 -21.62 -15.10
N GLU A 152 13.61 -21.47 -16.34
CA GLU A 152 13.42 -22.48 -17.41
C GLU A 152 14.06 -23.83 -17.09
N ASP A 153 15.11 -23.87 -16.28
CA ASP A 153 15.76 -25.10 -15.80
C ASP A 153 15.05 -25.75 -14.59
N ASN A 154 14.07 -25.05 -14.00
CA ASN A 154 13.23 -25.54 -12.90
C ASN A 154 11.81 -24.99 -13.02
N VAL A 155 11.08 -25.45 -14.05
CA VAL A 155 9.73 -24.94 -14.37
C VAL A 155 8.70 -25.42 -13.35
N ILE A 156 8.01 -24.48 -12.70
CA ILE A 156 6.89 -24.75 -11.81
C ILE A 156 5.61 -24.91 -12.65
N LYS A 157 5.10 -26.14 -12.75
CA LYS A 157 3.90 -26.48 -13.55
C LYS A 157 2.63 -26.59 -12.74
N SER A 158 2.74 -26.76 -11.43
CA SER A 158 1.63 -26.85 -10.48
C SER A 158 2.12 -26.45 -9.09
N LEU A 159 1.22 -25.94 -8.30
CA LEU A 159 1.45 -25.67 -6.87
C LEU A 159 1.12 -26.91 -6.01
N ASP A 160 0.50 -27.95 -6.61
CA ASP A 160 0.23 -29.19 -5.92
C ASP A 160 1.52 -29.97 -5.64
N ASN A 161 1.58 -30.64 -4.50
CA ASN A 161 2.76 -31.40 -4.05
C ASN A 161 4.04 -30.55 -3.96
N TRP A 162 3.91 -29.30 -3.48
CA TRP A 162 5.01 -28.37 -3.29
C TRP A 162 6.13 -28.96 -2.42
N ASN A 163 7.38 -28.77 -2.83
CA ASN A 163 8.52 -29.11 -1.99
C ASN A 163 8.64 -28.12 -0.83
N LYS A 164 8.56 -28.61 0.40
CA LYS A 164 8.56 -27.77 1.62
C LYS A 164 9.86 -27.00 1.87
N ASP A 165 10.95 -27.41 1.21
CA ASP A 165 12.23 -26.72 1.29
C ASP A 165 12.29 -25.50 0.33
N ASP A 166 11.34 -25.43 -0.62
CA ASP A 166 11.25 -24.34 -1.59
C ASP A 166 10.26 -23.27 -1.10
N SER A 167 10.41 -22.05 -1.61
CA SER A 167 9.53 -20.93 -1.32
C SER A 167 9.05 -20.21 -2.57
N ILE A 168 8.01 -19.39 -2.42
CA ILE A 168 7.53 -18.46 -3.44
C ILE A 168 7.73 -17.02 -2.93
N ILE A 169 8.32 -16.17 -3.76
CA ILE A 169 8.35 -14.73 -3.51
C ILE A 169 6.97 -14.14 -3.82
N ILE A 170 6.46 -13.29 -2.93
CA ILE A 170 5.27 -12.47 -3.12
C ILE A 170 5.53 -11.03 -2.67
N ILE A 171 4.67 -10.11 -3.11
CA ILE A 171 4.63 -8.74 -2.59
C ILE A 171 3.49 -8.63 -1.58
N SER A 172 3.78 -8.05 -0.40
CA SER A 172 2.79 -7.81 0.65
C SER A 172 1.62 -6.95 0.14
N GLY A 173 0.39 -7.29 0.54
CA GLY A 173 -0.83 -6.56 0.15
C GLY A 173 -1.30 -6.82 -1.28
N THR A 174 -0.79 -7.88 -1.96
CA THR A 174 -1.23 -8.30 -3.30
C THR A 174 -2.27 -9.42 -3.24
N THR A 175 -3.03 -9.57 -4.33
CA THR A 175 -3.95 -10.70 -4.51
C THR A 175 -3.22 -12.05 -4.57
N ALA A 176 -1.94 -12.06 -4.98
CA ALA A 176 -1.11 -13.26 -4.95
C ALA A 176 -0.83 -13.72 -3.51
N GLU A 177 -0.55 -12.77 -2.60
CA GLU A 177 -0.39 -13.09 -1.18
C GLU A 177 -1.66 -13.71 -0.61
N THR A 178 -2.82 -13.05 -0.79
CA THR A 178 -4.10 -13.53 -0.28
C THR A 178 -4.40 -14.93 -0.83
N TYR A 179 -4.33 -15.10 -2.15
CA TYR A 179 -4.64 -16.35 -2.81
C TYR A 179 -3.77 -17.52 -2.34
N LEU A 180 -2.45 -17.32 -2.25
CA LEU A 180 -1.53 -18.37 -1.82
C LEU A 180 -1.69 -18.69 -0.33
N THR A 181 -1.92 -17.69 0.51
CA THR A 181 -2.14 -17.89 1.94
C THR A 181 -3.42 -18.71 2.22
N GLU A 182 -4.48 -18.45 1.46
CA GLU A 182 -5.77 -19.11 1.65
C GLU A 182 -5.83 -20.52 1.03
N ASN A 183 -5.25 -20.68 -0.17
CA ASN A 183 -5.42 -21.91 -0.95
C ASN A 183 -4.22 -22.86 -0.85
N TYR A 184 -3.04 -22.35 -0.49
CA TYR A 184 -1.79 -23.11 -0.39
C TYR A 184 -1.00 -22.76 0.89
N PRO A 185 -1.61 -22.89 2.09
CA PRO A 185 -1.03 -22.44 3.35
C PRO A 185 0.27 -23.15 3.74
N ASP A 186 0.53 -24.33 3.16
CA ASP A 186 1.73 -25.10 3.40
C ASP A 186 2.93 -24.67 2.56
N ILE A 187 2.75 -23.78 1.58
CA ILE A 187 3.84 -23.24 0.76
C ILE A 187 4.53 -22.10 1.51
N PRO A 188 5.85 -22.19 1.76
CA PRO A 188 6.59 -21.10 2.37
C PRO A 188 6.60 -19.85 1.48
N LEU A 189 6.13 -18.70 2.00
CA LEU A 189 6.11 -17.43 1.28
C LEU A 189 7.24 -16.52 1.78
N GLN A 190 8.04 -16.00 0.85
CA GLN A 190 8.97 -14.90 1.12
C GLN A 190 8.31 -13.59 0.72
N LYS A 191 7.98 -12.77 1.72
CA LYS A 191 7.24 -11.51 1.54
C LYS A 191 8.19 -10.34 1.38
N PHE A 192 7.94 -9.52 0.38
CA PHE A 192 8.64 -8.27 0.11
C PHE A 192 7.63 -7.14 -0.01
N ASP A 193 8.02 -5.92 0.34
CA ASP A 193 7.19 -4.73 0.17
C ASP A 193 7.48 -4.03 -1.17
N SER A 194 8.73 -4.10 -1.66
CA SER A 194 9.20 -3.49 -2.89
C SER A 194 9.34 -4.51 -4.02
N TYR A 195 8.89 -4.14 -5.22
CA TYR A 195 9.04 -4.92 -6.45
C TYR A 195 10.50 -5.03 -6.88
N ALA A 196 11.29 -3.97 -6.69
CA ALA A 196 12.71 -3.98 -7.03
C ALA A 196 13.49 -5.01 -6.20
N THR A 197 13.28 -5.02 -4.86
CA THR A 197 13.97 -5.97 -3.97
C THR A 197 13.50 -7.41 -4.17
N ALA A 198 12.20 -7.62 -4.42
CA ALA A 198 11.65 -8.94 -4.74
C ALA A 198 12.25 -9.52 -6.04
N LYS A 199 12.33 -8.69 -7.08
CA LYS A 199 12.93 -9.05 -8.36
C LYS A 199 14.42 -9.40 -8.22
N GLU A 200 15.17 -8.59 -7.48
CA GLU A 200 16.57 -8.86 -7.19
C GLU A 200 16.76 -10.17 -6.41
N ALA A 201 15.96 -10.39 -5.36
CA ALA A 201 15.97 -11.61 -4.58
C ALA A 201 15.67 -12.85 -5.44
N PHE A 202 14.68 -12.77 -6.35
CA PHE A 202 14.33 -13.84 -7.27
C PHE A 202 15.47 -14.13 -8.27
N GLN A 203 16.08 -13.11 -8.84
CA GLN A 203 17.21 -13.27 -9.76
C GLN A 203 18.45 -13.86 -9.08
N ASN A 204 18.66 -13.57 -7.80
CA ASN A 204 19.72 -14.14 -6.97
C ASN A 204 19.41 -15.56 -6.48
N GLY A 205 18.23 -16.12 -6.82
CA GLY A 205 17.88 -17.50 -6.51
C GLY A 205 17.50 -17.76 -5.05
N THR A 206 17.04 -16.72 -4.31
CA THR A 206 16.56 -16.90 -2.94
C THR A 206 15.24 -17.66 -2.86
N SER A 207 14.56 -17.84 -4.00
CA SER A 207 13.32 -18.60 -4.14
C SER A 207 13.24 -19.23 -5.53
N VAL A 208 12.50 -20.32 -5.66
CA VAL A 208 12.33 -21.03 -6.93
C VAL A 208 11.27 -20.40 -7.83
N ALA A 209 10.40 -19.57 -7.26
CA ALA A 209 9.29 -18.94 -7.98
C ALA A 209 8.97 -17.55 -7.43
N TRP A 210 8.34 -16.74 -8.27
CA TRP A 210 7.75 -15.47 -7.90
C TRP A 210 6.30 -15.41 -8.42
N ALA A 211 5.33 -15.19 -7.53
CA ALA A 211 3.92 -15.08 -7.87
C ALA A 211 3.47 -13.61 -7.83
N ASN A 212 2.78 -13.17 -8.88
CA ASN A 212 2.20 -11.83 -8.99
C ASN A 212 1.12 -11.79 -10.09
N ASP A 213 0.65 -10.60 -10.47
CA ASP A 213 -0.18 -10.43 -11.65
C ASP A 213 0.53 -11.00 -12.90
N ASN A 214 -0.21 -11.70 -13.75
CA ASN A 214 0.33 -12.30 -14.97
C ASN A 214 1.03 -11.29 -15.88
N THR A 215 0.53 -10.06 -15.94
CA THR A 215 1.13 -8.95 -16.70
C THR A 215 2.53 -8.60 -16.20
N GLU A 216 2.79 -8.66 -14.89
CA GLU A 216 4.09 -8.41 -14.30
C GLU A 216 5.06 -9.56 -14.57
N VAL A 217 4.66 -10.80 -14.25
CA VAL A 217 5.55 -11.96 -14.39
C VAL A 217 5.87 -12.27 -15.86
N ILE A 218 4.93 -12.02 -16.79
CA ILE A 218 5.16 -12.12 -18.23
C ILE A 218 6.15 -11.02 -18.68
N ALA A 219 5.95 -9.78 -18.25
CA ALA A 219 6.87 -8.68 -18.58
C ALA A 219 8.29 -8.99 -18.07
N PHE A 220 8.40 -9.55 -16.85
CA PHE A 220 9.68 -9.98 -16.31
C PHE A 220 10.33 -11.07 -17.16
N ALA A 221 9.61 -12.14 -17.52
CA ALA A 221 10.13 -13.25 -18.32
C ALA A 221 10.56 -12.79 -19.72
N LEU A 222 9.82 -11.88 -20.35
CA LEU A 222 10.19 -11.30 -21.66
C LEU A 222 11.48 -10.45 -21.62
N GLN A 223 11.75 -9.78 -20.51
CA GLN A 223 12.91 -8.92 -20.32
C GLN A 223 14.15 -9.68 -19.81
N ASN A 224 13.96 -10.88 -19.25
CA ASN A 224 15.02 -11.66 -18.61
C ASN A 224 15.06 -13.07 -19.21
N LYS A 225 16.15 -13.41 -19.90
CA LYS A 225 16.34 -14.77 -20.45
C LYS A 225 16.51 -15.80 -19.34
N GLY A 226 16.01 -17.01 -19.57
CA GLY A 226 16.11 -18.12 -18.63
C GLY A 226 14.96 -18.20 -17.61
N TYR A 227 13.88 -17.43 -17.85
CA TYR A 227 12.67 -17.45 -17.05
C TYR A 227 11.42 -17.70 -17.90
N THR A 228 10.43 -18.37 -17.34
CA THR A 228 9.16 -18.73 -17.97
C THR A 228 8.00 -18.58 -16.97
N VAL A 229 6.79 -18.36 -17.51
CA VAL A 229 5.53 -18.26 -16.74
C VAL A 229 4.67 -19.49 -17.02
#